data_68b4a20b7da4e3a8b9432b3ccd5c6c3c
#
_entry.id   68b4a20b7da4e3a8b9432b3ccd5c6c3c
#
_cell.length_a   1.000
_cell.length_b   1.000
_cell.length_c   1.000
_cell.angle_alpha   90.00
_cell.angle_beta   90.00
_cell.angle_gamma   90.00
#
_symmetry.space_group_name_H-M   'P 1'
#
loop_
_entity.id
_entity.type
_entity.pdbx_description
1 polymer ?
#
loop_
_entity_poly.entity_id
_entity_poly.type
_entity_poly.pdbx_seq_one_letter_code
_entity_poly.pdbx_strand_id
1 'polypeptide(L)'
;MFIDKNGVVRMPKAYLAGTEIFYPDSEETQKKYHALCEKYGIIGFYPADAAPDDEFKEYEKKDDSLHEMELQMFTHDLNHIKRTDIIIANLNDYRGNEPDSGTAVECGLAWGYGHRCFAFIDDARPMKQRFKGVKKIREDGTVTDKDGANLEDFDSPLNLMFCDFTIFEGGLEDVLKGIREIFNKELEAAGYQPFEVK
;
A
#
# COMPACT_ATOMS: atom_id res chain seq x y z
N MET A 1 8.18 -8.90 14.02
CA MET A 1 7.98 -10.36 13.87
C MET A 1 6.51 -10.59 13.61
N PHE A 2 6.17 -11.64 12.90
CA PHE A 2 4.80 -12.13 12.69
C PHE A 2 4.86 -13.66 12.49
N ILE A 3 3.71 -14.32 12.56
CA ILE A 3 3.60 -15.75 12.26
C ILE A 3 3.15 -15.88 10.81
N ASP A 4 4.00 -16.50 9.97
CA ASP A 4 3.66 -16.68 8.56
C ASP A 4 2.66 -17.86 8.37
N LYS A 5 2.18 -18.05 7.16
CA LYS A 5 1.22 -19.11 6.81
C LYS A 5 1.68 -20.55 7.12
N ASN A 6 2.96 -20.74 7.38
CA ASN A 6 3.56 -22.03 7.75
C ASN A 6 3.78 -22.14 9.27
N GLY A 7 3.36 -21.15 10.06
CA GLY A 7 3.57 -21.11 11.51
C GLY A 7 4.98 -20.67 11.94
N VAL A 8 5.79 -20.12 11.02
CA VAL A 8 7.15 -19.67 11.32
C VAL A 8 7.14 -18.22 11.76
N VAL A 9 7.78 -17.94 12.91
CA VAL A 9 7.96 -16.57 13.43
C VAL A 9 9.15 -15.92 12.76
N ARG A 10 8.92 -14.85 12.00
CA ARG A 10 9.96 -14.10 11.28
C ARG A 10 9.57 -12.65 11.06
N MET A 11 10.45 -11.85 10.52
CA MET A 11 10.10 -10.48 10.08
C MET A 11 9.22 -10.55 8.82
N PRO A 12 8.09 -9.84 8.77
CA PRO A 12 7.29 -9.75 7.56
C PRO A 12 8.02 -8.94 6.49
N LYS A 13 7.83 -9.33 5.25
CA LYS A 13 8.24 -8.56 4.07
C LYS A 13 7.04 -7.77 3.57
N ALA A 14 7.20 -6.46 3.41
CA ALA A 14 6.17 -5.54 2.96
C ALA A 14 6.53 -4.91 1.62
N TYR A 15 5.63 -4.95 0.63
CA TYR A 15 5.73 -4.08 -0.53
C TYR A 15 5.13 -2.71 -0.17
N LEU A 16 5.87 -1.64 -0.45
CA LEU A 16 5.49 -0.26 -0.12
C LEU A 16 4.95 0.41 -1.39
N ALA A 17 3.65 0.31 -1.59
CA ALA A 17 2.96 0.86 -2.75
C ALA A 17 2.58 2.32 -2.52
N GLY A 18 2.81 3.19 -3.50
CA GLY A 18 2.41 4.58 -3.39
C GLY A 18 3.00 5.49 -4.44
N THR A 19 2.61 6.75 -4.39
CA THR A 19 2.98 7.79 -5.36
C THR A 19 4.31 8.45 -5.07
N GLU A 20 4.96 8.14 -3.97
CA GLU A 20 6.20 8.76 -3.51
C GLU A 20 7.33 8.64 -4.53
N ILE A 21 7.30 7.57 -5.32
CA ILE A 21 8.28 7.35 -6.40
C ILE A 21 8.26 8.43 -7.49
N PHE A 22 7.15 9.15 -7.63
CA PHE A 22 7.00 10.19 -8.65
C PHE A 22 7.49 11.56 -8.22
N TYR A 23 7.89 11.74 -6.97
CA TYR A 23 8.32 13.02 -6.44
C TYR A 23 9.85 13.18 -6.47
N PRO A 24 10.35 14.42 -6.56
CA PRO A 24 11.79 14.69 -6.64
C PRO A 24 12.62 14.19 -5.45
N ASP A 25 11.99 14.04 -4.28
CA ASP A 25 12.58 13.55 -3.02
C ASP A 25 12.38 12.04 -2.81
N SER A 26 12.04 11.31 -3.87
CA SER A 26 11.77 9.86 -3.82
C SER A 26 12.90 9.07 -3.17
N GLU A 27 14.16 9.36 -3.48
CA GLU A 27 15.32 8.67 -2.88
C GLU A 27 15.46 8.93 -1.37
N GLU A 28 15.14 10.13 -0.92
CA GLU A 28 15.14 10.48 0.50
C GLU A 28 13.98 9.77 1.21
N THR A 29 12.81 9.79 0.59
CA THR A 29 11.62 9.09 1.08
C THR A 29 11.85 7.59 1.18
N GLN A 30 12.48 6.96 0.19
CA GLN A 30 12.87 5.55 0.20
C GLN A 30 13.73 5.23 1.45
N LYS A 31 14.79 6.00 1.70
CA LYS A 31 15.66 5.82 2.88
C LYS A 31 14.90 5.95 4.19
N LYS A 32 14.02 6.94 4.27
CA LYS A 32 13.16 7.16 5.44
C LYS A 32 12.19 5.99 5.65
N TYR A 33 11.59 5.47 4.58
CA TYR A 33 10.64 4.37 4.64
C TYR A 33 11.31 3.06 5.07
N HIS A 34 12.51 2.77 4.55
CA HIS A 34 13.30 1.63 5.03
C HIS A 34 13.65 1.74 6.51
N ALA A 35 14.11 2.89 6.96
CA ALA A 35 14.43 3.10 8.38
C ALA A 35 13.20 2.95 9.29
N LEU A 36 12.05 3.43 8.87
CA LEU A 36 10.80 3.25 9.60
C LEU A 36 10.38 1.78 9.63
N CYS A 37 10.42 1.08 8.51
CA CYS A 37 10.10 -0.35 8.47
C CYS A 37 11.02 -1.15 9.40
N GLU A 38 12.33 -0.91 9.35
CA GLU A 38 13.30 -1.57 10.22
C GLU A 38 13.02 -1.32 11.71
N LYS A 39 12.74 -0.06 12.08
CA LYS A 39 12.34 0.33 13.45
C LYS A 39 11.17 -0.49 13.96
N TYR A 40 10.18 -0.77 13.10
CA TYR A 40 8.99 -1.55 13.44
C TYR A 40 9.13 -3.06 13.16
N GLY A 41 10.33 -3.55 12.83
CA GLY A 41 10.60 -4.98 12.58
C GLY A 41 9.91 -5.53 11.34
N ILE A 42 9.90 -4.74 10.28
CA ILE A 42 9.35 -5.06 8.96
C ILE A 42 10.46 -4.87 7.92
N ILE A 43 10.55 -5.75 6.95
CA ILE A 43 11.44 -5.60 5.79
C ILE A 43 10.64 -4.93 4.69
N GLY A 44 10.87 -3.63 4.45
CA GLY A 44 10.21 -2.87 3.40
C GLY A 44 10.88 -3.11 2.04
N PHE A 45 10.08 -3.20 0.99
CA PHE A 45 10.50 -3.17 -0.41
C PHE A 45 9.84 -1.98 -1.07
N TYR A 46 10.64 -1.01 -1.48
CA TYR A 46 10.19 0.16 -2.20
C TYR A 46 10.27 -0.11 -3.71
N PRO A 47 9.40 0.46 -4.56
CA PRO A 47 9.40 0.17 -6.00
C PRO A 47 10.74 0.36 -6.71
N ALA A 48 11.57 1.30 -6.23
CA ALA A 48 12.90 1.57 -6.78
C ALA A 48 14.03 0.70 -6.17
N ASP A 49 13.72 -0.24 -5.28
CA ASP A 49 14.72 -1.14 -4.73
C ASP A 49 15.25 -2.09 -5.81
N ALA A 50 16.55 -2.36 -5.80
CA ALA A 50 17.11 -3.41 -6.62
C ALA A 50 16.48 -4.76 -6.27
N ALA A 51 16.15 -5.55 -7.30
CA ALA A 51 15.67 -6.90 -7.07
C ALA A 51 16.71 -7.69 -6.27
N PRO A 52 16.35 -8.32 -5.15
CA PRO A 52 17.26 -9.23 -4.48
C PRO A 52 17.43 -10.46 -5.37
N ASP A 53 18.66 -10.78 -5.70
CA ASP A 53 19.11 -11.92 -6.47
C ASP A 53 19.02 -11.84 -8.00
N ASP A 54 20.07 -12.32 -8.60
CA ASP A 54 20.51 -12.59 -9.96
C ASP A 54 19.47 -12.89 -11.08
N GLU A 55 18.18 -12.96 -10.78
CA GLU A 55 17.13 -13.19 -11.78
C GLU A 55 16.78 -11.94 -12.60
N PHE A 56 17.08 -10.76 -12.06
CA PHE A 56 16.95 -9.48 -12.77
C PHE A 56 18.31 -8.80 -12.77
N LYS A 57 19.05 -9.00 -13.87
CA LYS A 57 20.17 -8.14 -14.19
C LYS A 57 19.70 -6.69 -14.11
N GLU A 58 20.54 -5.85 -13.48
CA GLU A 58 20.33 -4.41 -13.47
C GLU A 58 19.78 -3.97 -14.82
N TYR A 59 18.77 -3.09 -14.77
CA TYR A 59 18.24 -2.43 -15.94
C TYR A 59 19.40 -1.76 -16.70
N GLU A 60 20.10 -2.54 -17.53
CA GLU A 60 21.00 -1.97 -18.51
C GLU A 60 20.13 -1.20 -19.49
N LYS A 61 20.30 0.13 -19.53
CA LYS A 61 19.75 0.98 -20.57
C LYS A 61 20.23 0.47 -21.92
N LYS A 62 19.56 -0.55 -22.44
CA LYS A 62 19.66 -0.94 -23.84
C LYS A 62 18.78 0.01 -24.63
N ASP A 63 19.00 0.07 -25.90
CA ASP A 63 18.20 0.81 -26.89
C ASP A 63 16.79 0.18 -27.05
N ASP A 64 16.18 -0.16 -25.89
CA ASP A 64 14.91 -0.84 -25.80
C ASP A 64 13.78 0.15 -26.11
N SER A 65 12.73 -0.34 -26.73
CA SER A 65 11.52 0.47 -26.94
C SER A 65 10.91 0.89 -25.60
N LEU A 66 10.19 2.01 -25.56
CA LEU A 66 9.49 2.45 -24.35
C LEU A 66 8.57 1.36 -23.79
N HIS A 67 7.97 0.56 -24.66
CA HIS A 67 7.11 -0.55 -24.24
C HIS A 67 7.88 -1.69 -23.54
N GLU A 68 9.09 -1.99 -24.00
CA GLU A 68 9.95 -2.98 -23.32
C GLU A 68 10.37 -2.48 -21.95
N MET A 69 10.64 -1.18 -21.81
CA MET A 69 10.92 -0.55 -20.52
C MET A 69 9.71 -0.67 -19.56
N GLU A 70 8.50 -0.38 -20.03
CA GLU A 70 7.27 -0.54 -19.24
C GLU A 70 7.10 -1.99 -18.75
N LEU A 71 7.28 -2.97 -19.63
CA LEU A 71 7.15 -4.39 -19.27
C LEU A 71 8.20 -4.84 -18.24
N GLN A 72 9.42 -4.33 -18.34
CA GLN A 72 10.47 -4.63 -17.37
C GLN A 72 10.12 -4.04 -16.00
N MET A 73 9.70 -2.76 -15.93
CA MET A 73 9.27 -2.12 -14.69
C MET A 73 8.07 -2.85 -14.08
N PHE A 74 7.04 -3.13 -14.87
CA PHE A 74 5.88 -3.90 -14.44
C PHE A 74 6.27 -5.27 -13.87
N THR A 75 7.18 -5.98 -14.57
CA THR A 75 7.64 -7.30 -14.13
C THR A 75 8.43 -7.22 -12.83
N HIS A 76 9.22 -6.17 -12.67
CA HIS A 76 9.97 -5.89 -11.46
C HIS A 76 9.02 -5.72 -10.26
N ASP A 77 8.04 -4.82 -10.35
CA ASP A 77 7.07 -4.57 -9.29
C ASP A 77 6.24 -5.81 -8.96
N LEU A 78 5.80 -6.54 -9.99
CA LEU A 78 5.07 -7.79 -9.83
C LEU A 78 5.88 -8.84 -9.05
N ASN A 79 7.19 -8.94 -9.30
CA ASN A 79 8.06 -9.88 -8.58
C ASN A 79 8.33 -9.44 -7.15
N HIS A 80 8.46 -8.14 -6.89
CA HIS A 80 8.53 -7.62 -5.53
C HIS A 80 7.26 -7.95 -4.75
N ILE A 81 6.10 -7.69 -5.31
CA ILE A 81 4.80 -8.03 -4.68
C ILE A 81 4.74 -9.54 -4.37
N LYS A 82 5.04 -10.41 -5.33
CA LYS A 82 5.01 -11.87 -5.15
C LYS A 82 5.88 -12.38 -4.00
N ARG A 83 6.97 -11.71 -3.68
CA ARG A 83 7.97 -12.11 -2.66
C ARG A 83 7.68 -11.54 -1.28
N THR A 84 6.66 -10.70 -1.15
CA THR A 84 6.27 -10.08 0.11
C THR A 84 5.15 -10.87 0.79
N ASP A 85 4.88 -10.56 2.04
CA ASP A 85 3.83 -11.17 2.85
C ASP A 85 2.64 -10.24 3.01
N ILE A 86 2.92 -8.95 2.94
CA ILE A 86 1.95 -7.88 3.14
C ILE A 86 2.20 -6.77 2.12
N ILE A 87 1.17 -5.99 1.85
CA ILE A 87 1.30 -4.70 1.18
C ILE A 87 0.98 -3.59 2.17
N ILE A 88 1.71 -2.47 2.07
CA ILE A 88 1.42 -1.22 2.77
C ILE A 88 1.29 -0.14 1.72
N ALA A 89 0.07 0.35 1.51
CA ALA A 89 -0.24 1.26 0.41
C ALA A 89 -0.55 2.68 0.90
N ASN A 90 0.05 3.67 0.25
CA ASN A 90 -0.41 5.05 0.33
C ASN A 90 -1.62 5.22 -0.60
N LEU A 91 -2.81 5.34 -0.03
CA LEU A 91 -4.06 5.50 -0.76
C LEU A 91 -4.63 6.92 -0.66
N ASN A 92 -3.76 7.91 -0.46
CA ASN A 92 -4.14 9.31 -0.55
C ASN A 92 -4.60 9.69 -1.96
N ASP A 93 -5.42 10.73 -2.04
CA ASP A 93 -5.87 11.27 -3.33
C ASP A 93 -4.68 11.66 -4.23
N TYR A 94 -4.67 11.14 -5.45
CA TYR A 94 -3.65 11.45 -6.44
C TYR A 94 -4.29 11.93 -7.74
N ARG A 95 -3.98 13.17 -8.13
CA ARG A 95 -4.55 13.82 -9.34
C ARG A 95 -6.08 13.83 -9.40
N GLY A 96 -6.75 13.77 -8.25
CA GLY A 96 -8.22 13.79 -8.18
C GLY A 96 -8.74 13.48 -6.78
N ASN A 97 -9.77 12.64 -6.69
CA ASN A 97 -10.37 12.19 -5.44
C ASN A 97 -10.11 10.69 -5.16
N GLU A 98 -9.31 10.05 -5.98
CA GLU A 98 -9.00 8.62 -5.92
C GLU A 98 -7.49 8.40 -5.76
N PRO A 99 -7.07 7.26 -5.22
CA PRO A 99 -5.67 6.86 -5.21
C PRO A 99 -5.09 6.75 -6.63
N ASP A 100 -3.77 6.65 -6.71
CA ASP A 100 -3.09 6.34 -7.96
C ASP A 100 -3.51 4.98 -8.52
N SER A 101 -3.75 4.93 -9.82
CA SER A 101 -4.22 3.72 -10.50
C SER A 101 -3.20 2.58 -10.49
N GLY A 102 -1.90 2.90 -10.57
CA GLY A 102 -0.82 1.90 -10.45
C GLY A 102 -0.83 1.27 -9.07
N THR A 103 -0.87 2.10 -8.04
CA THR A 103 -0.99 1.66 -6.64
C THR A 103 -2.24 0.80 -6.41
N ALA A 104 -3.39 1.16 -7.03
CA ALA A 104 -4.61 0.35 -6.94
C ALA A 104 -4.45 -1.04 -7.58
N VAL A 105 -3.76 -1.14 -8.73
CA VAL A 105 -3.45 -2.42 -9.38
C VAL A 105 -2.52 -3.27 -8.51
N GLU A 106 -1.47 -2.69 -7.93
CA GLU A 106 -0.56 -3.37 -7.00
C GLU A 106 -1.31 -3.93 -5.77
N CYS A 107 -2.23 -3.14 -5.22
CA CYS A 107 -3.11 -3.55 -4.14
C CYS A 107 -3.96 -4.77 -4.53
N GLY A 108 -4.59 -4.74 -5.70
CA GLY A 108 -5.39 -5.85 -6.23
C GLY A 108 -4.56 -7.12 -6.46
N LEU A 109 -3.32 -6.97 -6.97
CA LEU A 109 -2.39 -8.09 -7.15
C LEU A 109 -1.97 -8.71 -5.80
N ALA A 110 -1.59 -7.89 -4.83
CA ALA A 110 -1.21 -8.35 -3.50
C ALA A 110 -2.36 -9.10 -2.82
N TRP A 111 -3.57 -8.54 -2.87
CA TRP A 111 -4.78 -9.20 -2.36
C TRP A 111 -5.03 -10.55 -3.06
N GLY A 112 -4.90 -10.57 -4.39
CA GLY A 112 -5.06 -11.79 -5.19
C GLY A 112 -4.02 -12.88 -4.88
N TYR A 113 -2.83 -12.52 -4.41
CA TYR A 113 -1.81 -13.46 -3.91
C TYR A 113 -2.04 -13.88 -2.45
N GLY A 114 -3.08 -13.37 -1.79
CA GLY A 114 -3.41 -13.69 -0.40
C GLY A 114 -2.54 -12.95 0.61
N HIS A 115 -1.98 -11.80 0.25
CA HIS A 115 -1.25 -10.95 1.18
C HIS A 115 -2.22 -10.24 2.13
N ARG A 116 -1.74 -9.93 3.32
CA ARG A 116 -2.47 -9.02 4.22
C ARG A 116 -2.30 -7.59 3.71
N CYS A 117 -3.42 -6.90 3.55
CA CYS A 117 -3.45 -5.59 2.91
C CYS A 117 -3.66 -4.50 3.96
N PHE A 118 -2.67 -3.62 4.07
CA PHE A 118 -2.69 -2.45 4.94
C PHE A 118 -2.55 -1.19 4.10
N ALA A 119 -3.18 -0.12 4.54
CA ALA A 119 -3.08 1.16 3.86
C ALA A 119 -3.11 2.33 4.85
N PHE A 120 -2.65 3.48 4.39
CA PHE A 120 -2.80 4.74 5.10
C PHE A 120 -3.38 5.81 4.19
N ILE A 121 -4.09 6.75 4.81
CA ILE A 121 -4.75 7.88 4.17
C ILE A 121 -4.82 9.04 5.17
N ASP A 122 -4.60 10.26 4.71
CA ASP A 122 -4.58 11.44 5.57
C ASP A 122 -5.95 11.79 6.18
N ASP A 123 -7.03 11.41 5.48
CA ASP A 123 -8.41 11.70 5.89
C ASP A 123 -9.26 10.44 5.68
N ALA A 124 -9.51 9.71 6.76
CA ALA A 124 -10.27 8.47 6.75
C ALA A 124 -11.80 8.67 6.85
N ARG A 125 -12.30 9.90 6.73
CA ARG A 125 -13.75 10.14 6.65
C ARG A 125 -14.35 9.47 5.40
N PRO A 126 -15.64 9.09 5.44
CA PRO A 126 -16.30 8.53 4.26
C PRO A 126 -16.08 9.35 2.98
N MET A 127 -15.92 8.66 1.85
CA MET A 127 -15.64 9.27 0.55
C MET A 127 -16.57 10.44 0.22
N LYS A 128 -17.88 10.27 0.46
CA LYS A 128 -18.88 11.34 0.24
C LYS A 128 -18.62 12.62 1.05
N GLN A 129 -17.91 12.54 2.19
CA GLN A 129 -17.58 13.70 3.03
C GLN A 129 -16.32 14.40 2.54
N ARG A 130 -15.28 13.63 2.19
CA ARG A 130 -13.98 14.16 1.78
C ARG A 130 -13.89 14.52 0.29
N PHE A 131 -14.86 14.15 -0.53
CA PHE A 131 -14.88 14.42 -1.97
C PHE A 131 -14.68 15.91 -2.26
N LYS A 132 -13.65 16.22 -3.04
CA LYS A 132 -13.28 17.58 -3.48
C LYS A 132 -13.98 17.88 -4.79
N GLY A 133 -15.06 18.65 -4.77
CA GLY A 133 -15.79 19.01 -5.97
C GLY A 133 -17.24 19.37 -5.68
N VAL A 134 -17.96 19.72 -6.73
CA VAL A 134 -19.40 20.03 -6.61
C VAL A 134 -20.17 18.73 -6.41
N LYS A 135 -20.90 18.68 -5.31
CA LYS A 135 -21.83 17.60 -5.02
C LYS A 135 -23.26 18.03 -5.30
N LYS A 136 -24.07 17.14 -5.83
CA LYS A 136 -25.51 17.30 -5.97
C LYS A 136 -26.20 16.20 -5.18
N ILE A 137 -27.38 16.49 -4.63
CA ILE A 137 -28.18 15.52 -3.91
C ILE A 137 -29.48 15.34 -4.69
N ARG A 138 -29.78 14.11 -5.08
CA ARG A 138 -31.03 13.75 -5.74
C ARG A 138 -32.18 13.70 -4.72
N GLU A 139 -33.41 13.64 -5.21
CA GLU A 139 -34.62 13.56 -4.37
C GLU A 139 -34.63 12.32 -3.46
N ASP A 140 -34.03 11.23 -3.89
CA ASP A 140 -33.85 9.98 -3.13
C ASP A 140 -32.68 10.02 -2.11
N GLY A 141 -31.98 11.15 -2.00
CA GLY A 141 -30.86 11.33 -1.09
C GLY A 141 -29.50 10.89 -1.68
N THR A 142 -29.47 10.32 -2.89
CA THR A 142 -28.23 9.91 -3.55
C THR A 142 -27.32 11.11 -3.79
N VAL A 143 -26.05 11.00 -3.37
CA VAL A 143 -25.03 12.03 -3.61
C VAL A 143 -24.32 11.73 -4.93
N THR A 144 -24.23 12.75 -5.79
CA THR A 144 -23.53 12.65 -7.09
C THR A 144 -22.50 13.76 -7.23
N ASP A 145 -21.59 13.59 -8.18
CA ASP A 145 -20.71 14.65 -8.63
C ASP A 145 -21.44 15.67 -9.54
N LYS A 146 -20.69 16.64 -10.08
CA LYS A 146 -21.23 17.67 -10.98
C LYS A 146 -21.84 17.09 -12.27
N ASP A 147 -21.33 15.95 -12.73
CA ASP A 147 -21.74 15.29 -13.98
C ASP A 147 -22.85 14.26 -13.78
N GLY A 148 -23.23 14.03 -12.53
CA GLY A 148 -24.35 13.16 -12.14
C GLY A 148 -23.94 11.71 -11.87
N ALA A 149 -22.62 11.39 -11.83
CA ALA A 149 -22.13 10.10 -11.39
C ALA A 149 -22.29 9.95 -9.87
N ASN A 150 -22.78 8.79 -9.44
CA ASN A 150 -22.98 8.52 -8.02
C ASN A 150 -21.65 8.45 -7.30
N LEU A 151 -21.55 9.06 -6.12
CA LEU A 151 -20.48 8.80 -5.17
C LEU A 151 -20.84 7.55 -4.37
N GLU A 152 -19.87 6.68 -4.12
CA GLU A 152 -20.07 5.52 -3.27
C GLU A 152 -20.41 5.95 -1.84
N ASP A 153 -21.36 5.25 -1.23
CA ASP A 153 -21.90 5.57 0.11
C ASP A 153 -21.93 4.33 1.01
N PHE A 154 -20.77 3.76 1.26
CA PHE A 154 -20.57 2.60 2.15
C PHE A 154 -19.97 2.98 3.51
N ASP A 155 -20.01 4.27 3.87
CA ASP A 155 -19.27 4.81 5.04
C ASP A 155 -17.75 4.50 5.02
N SER A 156 -17.21 4.21 3.85
CA SER A 156 -15.81 3.90 3.62
C SER A 156 -15.05 5.10 3.07
N PRO A 157 -13.77 5.29 3.42
CA PRO A 157 -12.97 6.39 2.88
C PRO A 157 -12.60 6.20 1.41
N LEU A 158 -12.67 4.98 0.91
CA LEU A 158 -12.22 4.57 -0.42
C LEU A 158 -13.29 3.76 -1.15
N ASN A 159 -13.06 3.54 -2.44
CA ASN A 159 -13.85 2.66 -3.27
C ASN A 159 -14.01 1.28 -2.62
N LEU A 160 -15.18 0.66 -2.85
CA LEU A 160 -15.54 -0.66 -2.28
C LEU A 160 -14.49 -1.75 -2.50
N MET A 161 -13.65 -1.65 -3.52
CA MET A 161 -12.59 -2.63 -3.80
C MET A 161 -11.47 -2.66 -2.76
N PHE A 162 -11.43 -1.68 -1.85
CA PHE A 162 -10.52 -1.64 -0.71
C PHE A 162 -11.17 -2.08 0.61
N CYS A 163 -12.38 -2.63 0.59
CA CYS A 163 -13.15 -2.95 1.80
C CYS A 163 -12.50 -4.02 2.70
N ASP A 164 -11.60 -4.86 2.15
CA ASP A 164 -10.84 -5.89 2.89
C ASP A 164 -9.47 -5.38 3.38
N PHE A 165 -9.17 -4.11 3.16
CA PHE A 165 -7.93 -3.49 3.63
C PHE A 165 -8.09 -2.97 5.06
N THR A 166 -7.03 -3.12 5.86
CA THR A 166 -6.95 -2.42 7.15
C THR A 166 -6.36 -1.03 6.91
N ILE A 167 -7.23 -0.02 6.97
CA ILE A 167 -6.88 1.38 6.66
C ILE A 167 -6.62 2.13 7.96
N PHE A 168 -5.52 2.89 8.00
CA PHE A 168 -5.14 3.77 9.10
C PHE A 168 -5.18 5.22 8.64
N GLU A 169 -5.67 6.11 9.50
CA GLU A 169 -5.54 7.55 9.29
C GLU A 169 -4.13 7.99 9.68
N GLY A 170 -3.50 8.81 8.84
CA GLY A 170 -2.14 9.32 9.02
C GLY A 170 -1.18 8.86 7.94
N GLY A 171 0.11 8.70 8.31
CA GLY A 171 1.18 8.33 7.38
C GLY A 171 1.73 6.93 7.59
N LEU A 172 2.87 6.65 6.92
CA LEU A 172 3.51 5.33 7.01
C LEU A 172 3.81 4.92 8.47
N GLU A 173 4.25 5.83 9.33
CA GLU A 173 4.56 5.46 10.71
C GLU A 173 3.32 5.03 11.49
N ASP A 174 2.15 5.61 11.21
CA ASP A 174 0.90 5.26 11.89
C ASP A 174 0.42 3.87 11.49
N VAL A 175 0.49 3.53 10.20
CA VAL A 175 0.16 2.16 9.75
C VAL A 175 1.16 1.14 10.30
N LEU A 176 2.46 1.47 10.37
CA LEU A 176 3.47 0.56 10.94
C LEU A 176 3.23 0.28 12.43
N LYS A 177 2.83 1.29 13.20
CA LYS A 177 2.39 1.12 14.61
C LYS A 177 1.20 0.16 14.69
N GLY A 178 0.16 0.40 13.90
CA GLY A 178 -1.03 -0.45 13.88
C GLY A 178 -0.73 -1.89 13.47
N ILE A 179 0.08 -2.10 12.43
CA ILE A 179 0.54 -3.44 12.02
C ILE A 179 1.29 -4.12 13.18
N ARG A 180 2.16 -3.38 13.87
CA ARG A 180 2.93 -3.93 14.99
C ARG A 180 2.04 -4.34 16.15
N GLU A 181 1.03 -3.56 16.47
CA GLU A 181 0.04 -3.92 17.50
C GLU A 181 -0.74 -5.19 17.13
N ILE A 182 -1.17 -5.31 15.87
CA ILE A 182 -1.87 -6.50 15.37
C ILE A 182 -0.97 -7.73 15.49
N PHE A 183 0.26 -7.66 14.97
CA PHE A 183 1.17 -8.79 14.96
C PHE A 183 1.65 -9.17 16.39
N ASN A 184 1.82 -8.21 17.29
CA ASN A 184 2.16 -8.50 18.67
C ASN A 184 1.04 -9.25 19.38
N LYS A 185 -0.22 -8.84 19.19
CA LYS A 185 -1.38 -9.59 19.73
C LYS A 185 -1.43 -11.03 19.22
N GLU A 186 -1.13 -11.25 17.93
CA GLU A 186 -1.08 -12.59 17.34
C GLU A 186 0.08 -13.42 17.91
N LEU A 187 1.25 -12.82 18.10
CA LEU A 187 2.40 -13.49 18.74
C LEU A 187 2.08 -13.89 20.17
N GLU A 188 1.55 -12.99 20.97
CA GLU A 188 1.17 -13.26 22.37
C GLU A 188 0.11 -14.36 22.46
N ALA A 189 -0.91 -14.32 21.59
CA ALA A 189 -1.94 -15.36 21.55
C ALA A 189 -1.38 -16.74 21.19
N ALA A 190 -0.26 -16.79 20.46
CA ALA A 190 0.45 -18.01 20.11
C ALA A 190 1.56 -18.38 21.10
N GLY A 191 1.72 -17.64 22.21
CA GLY A 191 2.71 -17.89 23.26
C GLY A 191 4.12 -17.38 22.97
N TYR A 192 4.28 -16.50 21.98
CA TYR A 192 5.56 -15.85 21.67
C TYR A 192 5.68 -14.48 22.35
N GLN A 193 6.90 -14.01 22.51
CA GLN A 193 7.15 -12.65 23.00
C GLN A 193 6.81 -11.61 21.91
N PRO A 194 6.18 -10.49 22.29
CA PRO A 194 5.97 -9.39 21.37
C PRO A 194 7.29 -8.78 20.89
N PHE A 195 7.27 -8.17 19.74
CA PHE A 195 8.42 -7.41 19.22
C PHE A 195 8.44 -6.04 19.89
N GLU A 196 9.57 -5.67 20.45
CA GLU A 196 9.80 -4.33 21.00
C GLU A 196 10.29 -3.38 19.90
N VAL A 197 9.58 -2.26 19.73
CA VAL A 197 9.97 -1.20 18.80
C VAL A 197 11.21 -0.50 19.35
N LYS A 198 12.24 -0.34 18.55
CA LYS A 198 13.52 0.25 18.91
C LYS A 198 13.51 1.78 18.86
#